data_80ffe0a6a3911191709d3d2865bb7a71
#
_entry.id   80ffe0a6a3911191709d3d2865bb7a71
#
_cell.length_a   1.000
_cell.length_b   1.000
_cell.length_c   1.000
_cell.angle_alpha   90.00
_cell.angle_beta   90.00
_cell.angle_gamma   90.00
#
_symmetry.space_group_name_H-M   'P 1'
#
loop_
_entity.id
_entity.type
_entity.pdbx_description
1 polymer ?
#
loop_
_entity_poly.entity_id
_entity_poly.type
_entity_poly.pdbx_seq_one_letter_code
_entity_poly.pdbx_strand_id
1 'polypeptide(L)'
;QLETEALKARTQAQIAGDQAKAQSSIQIKQAEAQQKMQIDAAKAQADMQAKIQKLEAELQIEREKNMAKMQMEREKNAAEIQMEAIKNVTE
;
A
#
# COMPACT_ATOMS: atom_id res chain seq x y z
N GLN A 1 -41.86 24.19 -47.64
CA GLN A 1 -41.71 22.76 -47.32
C GLN A 1 -40.25 22.30 -47.40
N LEU A 2 -39.54 22.69 -48.45
CA LEU A 2 -38.11 22.38 -48.59
C LEU A 2 -37.26 22.99 -47.50
N GLU A 3 -37.56 24.20 -47.03
CA GLU A 3 -36.87 24.86 -45.94
C GLU A 3 -37.10 24.17 -44.60
N THR A 4 -38.30 23.65 -44.37
CA THR A 4 -38.65 22.94 -43.14
C THR A 4 -37.95 21.59 -43.06
N GLU A 5 -37.84 20.88 -44.20
CA GLU A 5 -37.12 19.62 -44.27
C GLU A 5 -35.61 19.81 -44.10
N ALA A 6 -35.06 20.87 -44.70
CA ALA A 6 -33.64 21.21 -44.50
C ALA A 6 -33.34 21.57 -43.05
N LEU A 7 -34.26 22.27 -42.39
CA LEU A 7 -34.15 22.65 -41.00
C LEU A 7 -34.23 21.44 -40.08
N LYS A 8 -35.14 20.50 -40.35
CA LYS A 8 -35.25 19.23 -39.63
C LYS A 8 -33.97 18.39 -39.77
N ALA A 9 -33.43 18.30 -40.99
CA ALA A 9 -32.19 17.57 -41.24
C ALA A 9 -31.02 18.18 -40.50
N ARG A 10 -30.88 19.49 -40.44
CA ARG A 10 -29.85 20.19 -39.66
C ARG A 10 -29.99 19.95 -38.16
N THR A 11 -31.23 20.04 -37.67
CA THR A 11 -31.50 19.80 -36.23
C THR A 11 -31.18 18.38 -35.87
N GLN A 12 -31.55 17.39 -36.69
CA GLN A 12 -31.22 15.99 -36.45
C GLN A 12 -29.70 15.74 -36.47
N ALA A 13 -29.00 16.33 -37.44
CA ALA A 13 -27.56 16.22 -37.54
C ALA A 13 -26.88 16.84 -36.32
N GLN A 14 -27.39 17.96 -35.83
CA GLN A 14 -26.87 18.65 -34.67
C GLN A 14 -27.09 17.83 -33.40
N ILE A 15 -28.27 17.24 -33.23
CA ILE A 15 -28.59 16.36 -32.09
C ILE A 15 -27.70 15.12 -32.12
N ALA A 16 -27.53 14.49 -33.28
CA ALA A 16 -26.65 13.33 -33.44
C ALA A 16 -25.21 13.67 -33.12
N GLY A 17 -24.71 14.82 -33.54
CA GLY A 17 -23.38 15.30 -33.22
C GLY A 17 -23.21 15.59 -31.74
N ASP A 18 -24.17 16.20 -31.09
CA ASP A 18 -24.15 16.46 -29.66
C ASP A 18 -24.19 15.16 -28.82
N GLN A 19 -25.00 14.19 -29.27
CA GLN A 19 -25.05 12.86 -28.63
C GLN A 19 -23.71 12.13 -28.77
N ALA A 20 -23.08 12.17 -29.93
CA ALA A 20 -21.78 11.56 -30.15
C ALA A 20 -20.71 12.19 -29.27
N LYS A 21 -20.70 13.51 -29.14
CA LYS A 21 -19.79 14.24 -28.26
C LYS A 21 -20.02 13.89 -26.79
N ALA A 22 -21.30 13.81 -26.39
CA ALA A 22 -21.64 13.41 -25.01
C ALA A 22 -21.17 12.00 -24.69
N GLN A 23 -21.37 11.05 -25.61
CA GLN A 23 -20.91 9.67 -25.45
C GLN A 23 -19.38 9.58 -25.38
N SER A 24 -18.69 10.30 -26.27
CA SER A 24 -17.23 10.39 -26.24
C SER A 24 -16.73 10.94 -24.91
N SER A 25 -17.36 12.01 -24.44
CA SER A 25 -17.00 12.62 -23.14
C SER A 25 -17.20 11.65 -21.98
N ILE A 26 -18.30 10.91 -21.97
CA ILE A 26 -18.59 9.89 -20.95
C ILE A 26 -17.54 8.78 -21.00
N GLN A 27 -17.20 8.29 -22.18
CA GLN A 27 -16.19 7.24 -22.35
C GLN A 27 -14.81 7.68 -21.85
N ILE A 28 -14.42 8.91 -22.18
CA ILE A 28 -13.15 9.48 -21.72
C ILE A 28 -13.14 9.58 -20.18
N LYS A 29 -14.20 10.08 -19.59
CA LYS A 29 -14.33 10.19 -18.13
C LYS A 29 -14.29 8.83 -17.45
N GLN A 30 -14.94 7.82 -18.02
CA GLN A 30 -14.90 6.46 -17.50
C GLN A 30 -13.49 5.88 -17.57
N ALA A 31 -12.79 6.08 -18.68
CA ALA A 31 -11.43 5.63 -18.85
C ALA A 31 -10.48 6.31 -17.85
N GLU A 32 -10.63 7.62 -17.66
CA GLU A 32 -9.86 8.38 -16.67
C GLU A 32 -10.13 7.91 -15.24
N ALA A 33 -11.40 7.65 -14.91
CA ALA A 33 -11.81 7.15 -13.61
C ALA A 33 -11.20 5.76 -13.33
N GLN A 34 -11.24 4.85 -14.32
CA GLN A 34 -10.62 3.53 -14.21
C GLN A 34 -9.11 3.63 -14.02
N GLN A 35 -8.47 4.49 -14.80
CA GLN A 35 -7.03 4.70 -14.70
C GLN A 35 -6.64 5.24 -13.32
N LYS A 36 -7.42 6.20 -12.82
CA LYS A 36 -7.21 6.77 -11.48
C LYS A 36 -7.38 5.71 -10.39
N MET A 37 -8.40 4.87 -10.49
CA MET A 37 -8.62 3.77 -9.54
C MET A 37 -7.45 2.78 -9.54
N GLN A 38 -6.92 2.45 -10.70
CA GLN A 38 -5.76 1.56 -10.81
C GLN A 38 -4.51 2.17 -10.19
N ILE A 39 -4.27 3.45 -10.44
CA ILE A 39 -3.13 4.17 -9.87
C ILE A 39 -3.27 4.25 -8.35
N ASP A 40 -4.45 4.60 -7.84
CA ASP A 40 -4.71 4.69 -6.41
C ASP A 40 -4.56 3.32 -5.72
N ALA A 41 -5.05 2.25 -6.35
CA ALA A 41 -4.88 0.90 -5.86
C ALA A 41 -3.42 0.47 -5.83
N ALA A 42 -2.65 0.80 -6.86
CA ALA A 42 -1.22 0.50 -6.93
C ALA A 42 -0.44 1.26 -5.84
N LYS A 43 -0.77 2.52 -5.61
CA LYS A 43 -0.16 3.33 -4.54
C LYS A 43 -0.48 2.77 -3.16
N ALA A 44 -1.76 2.41 -2.92
CA ALA A 44 -2.17 1.83 -1.66
C ALA A 44 -1.44 0.51 -1.39
N GLN A 45 -1.27 -0.31 -2.41
CA GLN A 45 -0.56 -1.58 -2.32
C GLN A 45 0.93 -1.37 -2.02
N ALA A 46 1.56 -0.41 -2.70
CA ALA A 46 2.95 -0.06 -2.46
C ALA A 46 3.17 0.48 -1.03
N ASP A 47 2.28 1.34 -0.56
CA ASP A 47 2.33 1.88 0.80
C ASP A 47 2.17 0.78 1.85
N MET A 48 1.27 -0.17 1.59
CA MET A 48 1.05 -1.32 2.47
C MET A 48 2.28 -2.21 2.54
N GLN A 49 2.91 -2.51 1.41
CA GLN A 49 4.15 -3.28 1.35
C GLN A 49 5.29 -2.59 2.09
N ALA A 50 5.42 -1.28 1.92
CA ALA A 50 6.44 -0.49 2.62
C ALA A 50 6.24 -0.55 4.14
N LYS A 51 5.01 -0.46 4.62
CA LYS A 51 4.67 -0.59 6.04
C LYS A 51 4.99 -1.97 6.58
N ILE A 52 4.66 -3.02 5.83
CA ILE A 52 4.96 -4.40 6.22
C ILE A 52 6.47 -4.62 6.32
N GLN A 53 7.24 -4.15 5.35
CA GLN A 53 8.70 -4.24 5.38
C GLN A 53 9.29 -3.51 6.58
N LYS A 54 8.77 -2.33 6.91
CA LYS A 54 9.21 -1.56 8.07
C LYS A 54 8.91 -2.30 9.37
N LEU A 55 7.72 -2.87 9.50
CA LEU A 55 7.33 -3.65 10.67
C LEU A 55 8.17 -4.91 10.82
N GLU A 56 8.46 -5.59 9.73
CA GLU A 56 9.34 -6.78 9.74
C GLU A 56 10.74 -6.42 10.19
N ALA A 57 11.29 -5.31 9.70
CA ALA A 57 12.60 -4.83 10.11
C ALA A 57 12.64 -4.47 11.60
N GLU A 58 11.62 -3.79 12.11
CA GLU A 58 11.49 -3.44 13.52
C GLU A 58 11.38 -4.69 14.39
N LEU A 59 10.59 -5.68 13.95
CA LEU A 59 10.45 -6.96 14.64
C LEU A 59 11.77 -7.72 14.72
N GLN A 60 12.53 -7.72 13.65
CA GLN A 60 13.83 -8.38 13.60
C GLN A 60 14.83 -7.74 14.55
N ILE A 61 14.88 -6.41 14.59
CA ILE A 61 15.71 -5.66 15.53
C ILE A 61 15.32 -5.99 16.96
N GLU A 62 14.04 -6.04 17.27
CA GLU A 62 13.55 -6.37 18.60
C GLU A 62 13.90 -7.79 19.00
N ARG A 63 13.78 -8.76 18.09
CA ARG A 63 14.21 -10.15 18.33
C ARG A 63 15.70 -10.25 18.61
N GLU A 64 16.51 -9.54 17.85
CA GLU A 64 17.97 -9.51 18.07
C GLU A 64 18.32 -8.92 19.44
N LYS A 65 17.65 -7.83 19.82
CA LYS A 65 17.82 -7.24 21.17
C LYS A 65 17.43 -8.21 22.27
N ASN A 66 16.31 -8.90 22.11
CA ASN A 66 15.84 -9.88 23.08
C ASN A 66 16.80 -11.07 23.20
N MET A 67 17.31 -11.56 22.07
CA MET A 67 18.32 -12.62 22.06
C MET A 67 19.60 -12.19 22.76
N ALA A 68 20.06 -10.97 22.50
CA ALA A 68 21.24 -10.42 23.15
C ALA A 68 21.04 -10.29 24.67
N LYS A 69 19.87 -9.84 25.12
CA LYS A 69 19.54 -9.78 26.55
C LYS A 69 19.52 -11.16 27.20
N MET A 70 18.90 -12.13 26.54
CA MET A 70 18.87 -13.51 27.05
C MET A 70 20.26 -14.08 27.16
N GLN A 71 21.12 -13.82 26.20
CA GLN A 71 22.51 -14.29 26.23
C GLN A 71 23.29 -13.63 27.36
N MET A 72 23.12 -12.34 27.56
CA MET A 72 23.73 -11.61 28.67
C MET A 72 23.27 -12.15 30.04
N GLU A 73 21.99 -12.44 30.20
CA GLU A 73 21.45 -13.03 31.42
C GLU A 73 22.01 -14.42 31.67
N ARG A 74 22.13 -15.25 30.64
CA ARG A 74 22.74 -16.59 30.73
C ARG A 74 24.21 -16.51 31.18
N GLU A 75 24.97 -15.60 30.60
CA GLU A 75 26.36 -15.38 30.95
C GLU A 75 26.49 -14.89 32.41
N LYS A 76 25.63 -13.96 32.80
CA LYS A 76 25.59 -13.46 34.18
C LYS A 76 25.22 -14.55 35.16
N ASN A 77 24.22 -15.35 34.86
CA ASN A 77 23.82 -16.47 35.72
C ASN A 77 24.92 -17.53 35.82
N ALA A 78 25.57 -17.83 34.70
CA ALA A 78 26.69 -18.77 34.68
C ALA A 78 27.86 -18.26 35.52
N ALA A 79 28.18 -16.99 35.45
CA ALA A 79 29.21 -16.35 36.25
C ALA A 79 28.89 -16.39 37.76
N GLU A 80 27.64 -16.14 38.13
CA GLU A 80 27.14 -16.21 39.49
C GLU A 80 27.26 -17.63 40.06
N ILE A 81 26.87 -18.62 39.26
CA ILE A 81 26.97 -20.04 39.66
C ILE A 81 28.43 -20.42 39.87
N GLN A 82 29.35 -20.01 39.00
CA GLN A 82 30.78 -20.27 39.16
C GLN A 82 31.35 -19.60 40.42
N MET A 83 30.95 -18.37 40.67
CA MET A 83 31.39 -17.65 41.88
C MET A 83 30.90 -18.33 43.15
N GLU A 84 29.67 -18.81 43.21
CA GLU A 84 29.14 -19.57 44.33
C GLU A 84 29.88 -20.90 44.54
N ALA A 85 30.17 -21.60 43.42
CA ALA A 85 30.91 -22.84 43.47
C ALA A 85 32.32 -22.64 44.03
N ILE A 86 33.01 -21.59 43.60
CA ILE A 86 34.34 -21.22 44.11
C ILE A 86 34.26 -20.86 45.59
N LYS A 87 33.26 -20.11 45.98
CA LYS A 87 33.06 -19.70 47.38
C LYS A 87 32.80 -20.89 48.28
N ASN A 88 32.00 -21.85 47.84
CA ASN A 88 31.72 -23.06 48.60
C ASN A 88 32.94 -23.97 48.73
N VAL A 89 33.84 -23.98 47.77
CA VAL A 89 35.06 -24.75 47.80
C VAL A 89 36.09 -24.12 48.73
N THR A 90 36.13 -22.80 48.84
CA THR A 90 37.11 -22.06 49.69
C THR A 90 36.70 -22.00 51.14
N GLU A 91 35.44 -22.17 51.44
CA GLU A 91 34.94 -22.29 52.79
C GLU A 91 35.11 -23.74 53.33
#